data_b5ec7564fb4ee9419a03a4ddf03b0fb4
#
_entry.id   b5ec7564fb4ee9419a03a4ddf03b0fb4
#
_cell.length_a   1.000
_cell.length_b   1.000
_cell.length_c   1.000
_cell.angle_alpha   90.00
_cell.angle_beta   90.00
_cell.angle_gamma   90.00
#
_symmetry.space_group_name_H-M   'P 1'
#
loop_
_entity.id
_entity.type
_entity.pdbx_description
1 polymer ?
#
loop_
_entity_poly.entity_id
_entity_poly.type
_entity_poly.pdbx_seq_one_letter_code
_entity_poly.pdbx_strand_id
1 'polypeptide(L)'
;MLFRSKAKGVDTIACMAVNDAFVMNAWGKASNVGDKVLMLGDGNGDYSRALGLVMDGRGFGMGERSQRFAIVVKDGVATHVNVEAPGKLEVSTAEHVLSQL
;
A
#
# COMPACT_ATOMS: atom_id res chain seq x y z
N MET A 1 -1.99 -6.11 -13.47
CA MET A 1 -1.88 -4.67 -13.16
C MET A 1 -0.57 -4.31 -12.47
N LEU A 2 -0.20 -5.00 -11.42
CA LEU A 2 1.08 -4.77 -10.71
C LEU A 2 2.30 -5.02 -11.61
N PHE A 3 2.19 -5.92 -12.56
CA PHE A 3 3.30 -6.26 -13.47
C PHE A 3 3.62 -5.15 -14.47
N ARG A 4 2.63 -4.30 -14.79
CA ARG A 4 2.86 -3.13 -15.65
C ARG A 4 3.76 -2.09 -14.98
N SER A 5 3.75 -2.01 -13.66
CA SER A 5 4.64 -1.12 -12.91
C SER A 5 6.10 -1.49 -13.16
N LYS A 6 6.43 -2.78 -13.18
CA LYS A 6 7.78 -3.25 -13.52
C LYS A 6 8.19 -2.83 -14.93
N ALA A 7 7.28 -2.96 -15.89
CA ALA A 7 7.55 -2.56 -17.27
C ALA A 7 7.81 -1.05 -17.42
N LYS A 8 7.34 -0.24 -16.47
CA LYS A 8 7.59 1.21 -16.44
C LYS A 8 8.83 1.61 -15.65
N GLY A 9 9.69 0.65 -15.33
CA GLY A 9 10.96 0.92 -14.66
C GLY A 9 10.89 0.96 -13.14
N VAL A 10 9.83 0.43 -12.54
CA VAL A 10 9.74 0.30 -11.09
C VAL A 10 10.54 -0.91 -10.65
N ASP A 11 11.53 -0.70 -9.79
CA ASP A 11 12.41 -1.78 -9.31
C ASP A 11 11.73 -2.65 -8.26
N THR A 12 11.00 -2.04 -7.34
CA THR A 12 10.37 -2.73 -6.22
C THR A 12 8.93 -2.25 -6.05
N ILE A 13 8.03 -3.20 -5.91
CA ILE A 13 6.63 -2.92 -5.57
C ILE A 13 6.38 -3.53 -4.20
N ALA A 14 5.84 -2.74 -3.27
CA ALA A 14 5.50 -3.19 -1.94
C ALA A 14 4.03 -2.90 -1.65
N CYS A 15 3.39 -3.81 -0.93
CA CYS A 15 2.05 -3.64 -0.40
C CYS A 15 2.14 -3.71 1.12
N MET A 16 1.66 -2.69 1.79
CA MET A 16 1.71 -2.61 3.26
C MET A 16 0.31 -2.38 3.81
N ALA A 17 0.01 -3.02 4.91
CA ALA A 17 -1.22 -2.79 5.65
C ALA A 17 -1.01 -3.09 7.13
N VAL A 18 -1.94 -2.60 7.97
CA VAL A 18 -1.95 -2.87 9.41
C VAL A 18 -2.51 -4.26 9.65
N ASN A 19 -1.72 -5.26 9.27
CA ASN A 19 -1.99 -6.68 9.47
C ASN A 19 -0.68 -7.35 9.86
N ASP A 20 -0.77 -8.52 10.47
CA ASP A 20 0.44 -9.29 10.78
C ASP A 20 1.02 -9.96 9.52
N ALA A 21 2.23 -10.51 9.65
CA ALA A 21 2.93 -11.13 8.54
C ALA A 21 2.19 -12.35 7.97
N PHE A 22 1.46 -13.08 8.82
CA PHE A 22 0.72 -14.26 8.37
C PHE A 22 -0.46 -13.87 7.47
N VAL A 23 -1.18 -12.83 7.84
CA VAL A 23 -2.28 -12.29 7.04
C VAL A 23 -1.76 -11.75 5.71
N MET A 24 -0.66 -10.98 5.74
CA MET A 24 -0.05 -10.44 4.53
C MET A 24 0.43 -11.55 3.59
N ASN A 25 1.00 -12.61 4.13
CA ASN A 25 1.44 -13.75 3.34
C ASN A 25 0.25 -14.45 2.66
N ALA A 26 -0.83 -14.67 3.41
CA ALA A 26 -2.04 -15.28 2.87
C ALA A 26 -2.67 -14.42 1.75
N TRP A 27 -2.69 -13.11 1.94
CA TRP A 27 -3.20 -12.18 0.94
C TRP A 27 -2.35 -12.22 -0.33
N GLY A 28 -1.03 -12.22 -0.17
CA GLY A 28 -0.12 -12.32 -1.31
C GLY A 28 -0.34 -13.60 -2.11
N LYS A 29 -0.52 -14.74 -1.43
CA LYS A 29 -0.82 -16.01 -2.09
C LYS A 29 -2.17 -16.00 -2.80
N ALA A 30 -3.20 -15.46 -2.15
CA ALA A 30 -4.53 -15.37 -2.75
C ALA A 30 -4.54 -14.47 -3.99
N SER A 31 -3.66 -13.47 -4.03
CA SER A 31 -3.54 -12.53 -5.16
C SER A 31 -2.51 -12.97 -6.21
N ASN A 32 -1.85 -14.11 -6.00
CA ASN A 32 -0.84 -14.67 -6.91
C ASN A 32 0.30 -13.69 -7.25
N VAL A 33 0.77 -12.95 -6.25
CA VAL A 33 1.82 -11.95 -6.48
C VAL A 33 3.21 -12.56 -6.65
N GLY A 34 3.42 -13.79 -6.15
CA GLY A 34 4.71 -14.46 -6.19
C GLY A 34 5.78 -13.63 -5.49
N ASP A 35 6.90 -13.41 -6.18
CA ASP A 35 8.00 -12.57 -5.72
C ASP A 35 7.95 -11.14 -6.29
N LYS A 36 6.89 -10.79 -6.99
CA LYS A 36 6.78 -9.50 -7.70
C LYS A 36 6.36 -8.36 -6.80
N VAL A 37 5.75 -8.66 -5.66
CA VAL A 37 5.29 -7.68 -4.68
C VAL A 37 5.75 -8.12 -3.29
N LEU A 38 6.40 -7.21 -2.58
CA LEU A 38 6.72 -7.41 -1.17
C LEU A 38 5.46 -7.17 -0.35
N MET A 39 5.05 -8.16 0.42
CA MET A 39 3.89 -8.05 1.31
C MET A 39 4.40 -7.71 2.71
N LEU A 40 4.19 -6.48 3.15
CA LEU A 40 4.74 -5.94 4.39
C LEU A 40 3.64 -5.80 5.45
N GLY A 41 3.85 -6.42 6.60
CA GLY A 41 2.94 -6.34 7.73
C GLY A 41 3.34 -5.24 8.71
N ASP A 42 2.46 -4.25 8.90
CA ASP A 42 2.62 -3.19 9.91
C ASP A 42 1.65 -3.51 11.06
N GLY A 43 1.84 -4.66 11.69
CA GLY A 43 0.87 -5.25 12.63
C GLY A 43 0.49 -4.33 13.80
N ASN A 44 1.44 -3.55 14.31
CA ASN A 44 1.18 -2.61 15.41
C ASN A 44 0.78 -1.20 14.92
N GLY A 45 0.80 -0.96 13.62
CA GLY A 45 0.50 0.34 13.06
C GLY A 45 1.59 1.39 13.24
N ASP A 46 2.79 0.99 13.65
CA ASP A 46 3.88 1.92 13.94
C ASP A 46 4.29 2.73 12.71
N TYR A 47 4.43 2.06 11.58
CA TYR A 47 4.82 2.72 10.33
C TYR A 47 3.72 3.64 9.82
N SER A 48 2.47 3.18 9.88
CA SER A 48 1.31 3.99 9.46
C SER A 48 1.19 5.25 10.32
N ARG A 49 1.44 5.15 11.63
CA ARG A 49 1.45 6.32 12.51
C ARG A 49 2.61 7.26 12.17
N ALA A 50 3.78 6.73 11.89
CA ALA A 50 4.95 7.53 11.53
C ALA A 50 4.72 8.32 10.23
N LEU A 51 3.97 7.75 9.29
CA LEU A 51 3.59 8.42 8.04
C LEU A 51 2.43 9.40 8.22
N GLY A 52 1.71 9.37 9.35
CA GLY A 52 0.50 10.15 9.55
C GLY A 52 -0.70 9.66 8.74
N LEU A 53 -0.71 8.38 8.36
CA LEU A 53 -1.74 7.80 7.49
C LEU A 53 -2.61 6.79 8.24
N VAL A 54 -2.98 7.10 9.45
CA VAL A 54 -3.82 6.23 10.28
C VAL A 54 -5.30 6.53 10.04
N MET A 55 -6.10 5.46 10.03
CA MET A 55 -7.55 5.52 9.97
C MET A 55 -8.10 4.90 11.25
N ASP A 56 -9.05 5.58 11.89
CA ASP A 56 -9.76 5.04 13.05
C ASP A 56 -10.92 4.16 12.58
N GLY A 57 -10.73 2.85 12.65
CA GLY A 57 -11.74 1.86 12.29
C GLY A 57 -12.48 1.28 13.48
N ARG A 58 -12.36 1.87 14.69
CA ARG A 58 -12.93 1.30 15.90
C ARG A 58 -14.46 1.18 15.85
N GLY A 59 -15.11 2.08 15.15
CA GLY A 59 -16.56 2.01 14.96
C GLY A 59 -17.03 0.78 14.18
N PHE A 60 -16.11 0.13 13.45
CA PHE A 60 -16.38 -1.08 12.66
C PHE A 60 -15.69 -2.31 13.26
N GLY A 61 -15.17 -2.21 14.47
CA GLY A 61 -14.47 -3.32 15.12
C GLY A 61 -13.07 -3.59 14.54
N MET A 62 -12.50 -2.65 13.82
CA MET A 62 -11.21 -2.85 13.14
C MET A 62 -10.01 -2.17 13.84
N GLY A 63 -10.27 -1.36 14.88
CA GLY A 63 -9.22 -0.63 15.57
C GLY A 63 -8.57 0.43 14.68
N GLU A 64 -7.30 0.71 14.93
CA GLU A 64 -6.53 1.60 14.07
C GLU A 64 -6.03 0.84 12.84
N ARG A 65 -6.25 1.41 11.66
CA ARG A 65 -5.81 0.89 10.37
C ARG A 65 -5.09 1.98 9.61
N SER A 66 -4.54 1.67 8.45
CA SER A 66 -3.99 2.70 7.58
C SER A 66 -5.06 3.25 6.65
N GLN A 67 -4.91 4.51 6.27
CA GLN A 67 -5.65 5.06 5.14
C GLN A 67 -5.19 4.34 3.86
N ARG A 68 -6.01 4.38 2.83
CA ARG A 68 -5.60 3.85 1.53
C ARG A 68 -4.73 4.89 0.84
N PHE A 69 -3.55 4.47 0.41
CA PHE A 69 -2.60 5.38 -0.23
C PHE A 69 -1.69 4.63 -1.20
N ALA A 70 -1.04 5.41 -2.06
CA ALA A 70 0.07 4.94 -2.88
C ALA A 70 1.19 5.98 -2.83
N ILE A 71 2.42 5.51 -2.72
CA ILE A 71 3.61 6.37 -2.67
C ILE A 71 4.59 5.87 -3.72
N VAL A 72 5.12 6.81 -4.51
CA VAL A 72 6.22 6.55 -5.44
C VAL A 72 7.48 7.15 -4.85
N VAL A 73 8.51 6.32 -4.71
CA VAL A 73 9.80 6.73 -4.16
C VAL A 73 10.86 6.58 -5.24
N LYS A 74 11.65 7.62 -5.45
CA LYS A 74 12.77 7.60 -6.39
C LYS A 74 14.00 8.17 -5.69
N ASP A 75 15.09 7.39 -5.65
CA ASP A 75 16.35 7.78 -5.02
C ASP A 75 16.18 8.26 -3.58
N GLY A 76 15.33 7.56 -2.82
CA GLY A 76 15.06 7.86 -1.42
C GLY A 76 14.10 9.03 -1.18
N VAL A 77 13.53 9.60 -2.24
CA VAL A 77 12.61 10.75 -2.16
C VAL A 77 11.23 10.35 -2.64
N ALA A 78 10.19 10.64 -1.83
CA ALA A 78 8.81 10.45 -2.25
C ALA A 78 8.45 11.50 -3.31
N THR A 79 8.27 11.05 -4.55
CA THR A 79 7.94 11.93 -5.67
C THR A 79 6.43 12.12 -5.83
N HIS A 80 5.65 11.12 -5.45
CA HIS A 80 4.20 11.16 -5.47
C HIS A 80 3.66 10.53 -4.18
N VAL A 81 2.75 11.23 -3.53
CA VAL A 81 2.05 10.74 -2.34
C VAL A 81 0.56 10.93 -2.60
N ASN A 82 -0.13 9.83 -2.91
CA ASN A 82 -1.53 9.84 -3.26
C ASN A 82 -2.33 9.20 -2.13
N VAL A 83 -3.05 10.02 -1.38
CA VAL A 83 -3.86 9.56 -0.26
C VAL A 83 -5.33 9.69 -0.64
N GLU A 84 -6.08 8.60 -0.49
CA GLU A 84 -7.51 8.59 -0.79
C GLU A 84 -8.30 9.38 0.25
N ALA A 85 -9.32 10.07 -0.23
CA ALA A 85 -10.37 10.55 0.67
C ALA A 85 -11.13 9.35 1.25
N PRO A 86 -11.70 9.45 2.46
CA PRO A 86 -12.41 8.32 3.08
C PRO A 86 -13.47 7.73 2.15
N GLY A 87 -13.40 6.40 1.97
CA GLY A 87 -14.32 5.67 1.12
C GLY A 87 -14.11 5.79 -0.38
N LYS A 88 -13.05 6.48 -0.81
CA LYS A 88 -12.74 6.67 -2.24
C LYS A 88 -11.68 5.68 -2.72
N LEU A 89 -11.66 5.46 -4.02
CA LEU A 89 -10.64 4.66 -4.70
C LEU A 89 -10.39 5.30 -6.07
N GLU A 90 -9.62 6.38 -6.09
CA GLU A 90 -9.38 7.20 -7.29
C GLU A 90 -7.91 7.45 -7.55
N VAL A 91 -7.15 7.85 -6.52
CA VAL A 91 -5.77 8.32 -6.69
C VAL A 91 -4.72 7.29 -6.30
N SER A 92 -5.10 6.21 -5.61
CA SER A 92 -4.18 5.17 -5.18
C SER A 92 -4.29 3.89 -6.02
N THR A 93 -5.09 3.88 -7.07
CA THR A 93 -5.19 2.73 -7.98
C THR A 93 -3.89 2.56 -8.75
N ALA A 94 -3.60 1.33 -9.16
CA ALA A 94 -2.44 1.05 -10.00
C ALA A 94 -2.50 1.84 -11.31
N GLU A 95 -3.69 1.98 -11.90
CA GLU A 95 -3.86 2.76 -13.14
C GLU A 95 -3.49 4.23 -12.96
N HIS A 96 -3.95 4.85 -11.86
CA HIS A 96 -3.64 6.25 -11.59
C HIS A 96 -2.15 6.46 -11.37
N VAL A 97 -1.53 5.59 -10.54
CA VAL A 97 -0.09 5.67 -10.27
C VAL A 97 0.72 5.44 -11.55
N LEU A 98 0.34 4.48 -12.37
CA LEU A 98 1.01 4.22 -13.64
C LEU A 98 0.96 5.43 -14.57
N SER A 99 -0.12 6.21 -14.54
CA SER A 99 -0.25 7.42 -15.33
C SER A 99 0.73 8.52 -14.90
N GLN A 100 1.24 8.45 -13.67
CA GLN A 100 2.19 9.42 -13.11
C GLN A 100 3.65 9.04 -13.34
N LEU A 101 3.92 7.82 -13.80
CA LEU A 101 5.28 7.31 -13.99
C LEU A 101 5.89 7.71 -15.37
#